data_d56df81b500d86a303687bc59d3ee1f7
#
_entry.id   d56df81b500d86a303687bc59d3ee1f7
#
_cell.length_a   1.000
_cell.length_b   1.000
_cell.length_c   1.000
_cell.angle_alpha   90.00
_cell.angle_beta   90.00
_cell.angle_gamma   90.00
#
_symmetry.space_group_name_H-M   'P 1'
#
loop_
_entity.id
_entity.type
_entity.pdbx_description
1 polymer ?
#
loop_
_entity_poly.entity_id
_entity_poly.type
_entity_poly.pdbx_seq_one_letter_code
_entity_poly.pdbx_strand_id
1 'polypeptide(L)'
;MHRSTILDDHPAEVHTNAKGTLSFATSGPDSRTTQLFINLVDNDFLDDSGFTPFAEVLGDGMADVVEKLESSYGEGAPSGNGPDQSKIQAEGNAYLNAQFPLLSTLNSVTLVA
;
A
#
# COMPACT_ATOMS: atom_id res chain seq x y z
N MET A 1 0.40 4.01 18.32
CA MET A 1 0.95 4.78 17.18
C MET A 1 -0.04 5.86 16.79
N HIS A 2 0.41 7.09 16.74
CA HIS A 2 -0.44 8.21 16.33
C HIS A 2 -0.33 8.45 14.82
N ARG A 3 -1.47 8.63 14.16
CA ARG A 3 -1.52 8.92 12.74
C ARG A 3 -2.45 10.10 12.49
N SER A 4 -2.02 10.99 11.62
CA SER A 4 -2.85 12.08 11.12
C SER A 4 -3.32 11.78 9.70
N THR A 5 -4.54 12.16 9.39
CA THR A 5 -5.05 12.06 8.01
C THR A 5 -4.40 13.13 7.13
N ILE A 6 -4.33 12.83 5.85
CA ILE A 6 -3.83 13.74 4.82
C ILE A 6 -5.05 14.25 4.05
N LEU A 7 -5.17 15.56 3.92
CA LEU A 7 -6.24 16.16 3.12
C LEU A 7 -6.06 15.80 1.65
N ASP A 8 -7.17 15.66 0.95
CA ASP A 8 -7.13 15.38 -0.48
C ASP A 8 -6.54 16.58 -1.24
N ASP A 9 -5.74 16.25 -2.24
CA ASP A 9 -5.17 17.22 -3.15
C ASP A 9 -5.74 17.01 -4.55
N HIS A 10 -5.58 18.03 -5.41
CA HIS A 10 -6.07 18.00 -6.79
C HIS A 10 -4.87 18.14 -7.73
N PRO A 11 -4.24 17.02 -8.14
CA PRO A 11 -3.07 17.09 -9.00
C PRO A 11 -3.41 17.69 -10.36
N ALA A 12 -2.45 18.39 -10.95
CA ALA A 12 -2.59 18.98 -12.28
C ALA A 12 -2.74 17.90 -13.36
N GLU A 13 -2.11 16.75 -13.15
CA GLU A 13 -2.22 15.57 -14.02
C GLU A 13 -2.80 14.41 -13.23
N VAL A 14 -3.74 13.70 -13.85
CA VAL A 14 -4.33 12.51 -13.26
C VAL A 14 -3.81 11.30 -14.02
N HIS A 15 -3.22 10.35 -13.27
CA HIS A 15 -2.69 9.11 -13.82
C HIS A 15 -3.61 7.96 -13.47
N THR A 16 -3.65 6.95 -14.36
CA THR A 16 -4.43 5.74 -14.12
C THR A 16 -3.69 4.78 -13.19
N ASN A 17 -4.46 3.97 -12.45
CA ASN A 17 -3.93 2.91 -11.59
C ASN A 17 -3.47 1.70 -12.43
N ALA A 18 -2.50 1.92 -13.31
CA ALA A 18 -1.90 0.88 -14.12
C ALA A 18 -0.96 0.01 -13.28
N LYS A 19 -0.66 -1.20 -13.80
CA LYS A 19 0.34 -2.08 -13.17
C LYS A 19 1.64 -1.32 -12.90
N GLY A 20 2.15 -1.46 -11.67
CA GLY A 20 3.41 -0.84 -11.26
C GLY A 20 3.27 0.56 -10.67
N THR A 21 2.09 1.13 -10.64
CA THR A 21 1.86 2.43 -9.99
C THR A 21 1.58 2.27 -8.50
N LEU A 22 1.90 3.32 -7.73
CA LEU A 22 1.68 3.39 -6.29
C LEU A 22 0.63 4.45 -5.99
N SER A 23 -0.28 4.10 -5.08
CA SER A 23 -1.31 5.01 -4.60
C SER A 23 -1.48 4.88 -3.09
N PHE A 24 -2.02 5.92 -2.45
CA PHE A 24 -2.43 5.84 -1.05
C PHE A 24 -3.74 5.08 -0.92
N ALA A 25 -3.85 4.24 0.10
CA ALA A 25 -5.14 3.69 0.48
C ALA A 25 -6.02 4.79 1.09
N THR A 26 -7.32 4.71 0.82
CA THR A 26 -8.30 5.68 1.33
C THR A 26 -9.61 4.96 1.63
N SER A 27 -10.33 5.47 2.63
CA SER A 27 -11.68 5.00 2.98
C SER A 27 -12.74 6.07 2.69
N GLY A 28 -12.40 7.06 1.88
CA GLY A 28 -13.26 8.16 1.50
C GLY A 28 -12.50 9.48 1.49
N PRO A 29 -13.21 10.62 1.34
CA PRO A 29 -12.56 11.92 1.31
C PRO A 29 -11.71 12.19 2.56
N ASP A 30 -10.52 12.77 2.35
CA ASP A 30 -9.61 13.21 3.40
C ASP A 30 -9.24 12.14 4.43
N SER A 31 -9.15 10.87 4.00
CA SER A 31 -8.90 9.73 4.91
C SER A 31 -7.55 9.05 4.71
N ARG A 32 -6.70 9.53 3.81
CA ARG A 32 -5.37 8.96 3.60
C ARG A 32 -4.51 9.10 4.85
N THR A 33 -3.71 8.08 5.16
CA THR A 33 -2.76 8.11 6.27
C THR A 33 -1.40 7.58 5.81
N THR A 34 -1.00 6.41 6.28
CA THR A 34 0.33 5.85 6.03
C THR A 34 0.32 4.61 5.14
N GLN A 35 -0.85 4.11 4.79
CA GLN A 35 -0.96 2.88 4.00
C GLN A 35 -0.87 3.19 2.51
N LEU A 36 0.04 2.49 1.84
CA LEU A 36 0.24 2.58 0.40
C LEU A 36 -0.06 1.23 -0.23
N PHE A 37 -0.38 1.23 -1.53
CA PHE A 37 -0.44 -0.01 -2.29
C PHE A 37 0.24 0.15 -3.64
N ILE A 38 0.70 -0.98 -4.18
CA ILE A 38 1.27 -1.07 -5.51
C ILE A 38 0.31 -1.89 -6.36
N ASN A 39 -0.08 -1.37 -7.51
CA ASN A 39 -0.96 -2.08 -8.43
C ASN A 39 -0.21 -3.23 -9.10
N LEU A 40 -0.66 -4.47 -8.88
CA LEU A 40 -0.05 -5.66 -9.46
C LEU A 40 -0.55 -5.95 -10.88
N VAL A 41 -1.66 -5.36 -11.24
CA VAL A 41 -2.29 -5.40 -12.57
C VAL A 41 -2.88 -4.03 -12.86
N ASP A 42 -3.41 -3.82 -14.07
CA ASP A 42 -4.13 -2.60 -14.37
C ASP A 42 -5.45 -2.58 -13.61
N ASN A 43 -5.63 -1.54 -12.79
CA ASN A 43 -6.79 -1.36 -11.93
C ASN A 43 -7.45 0.00 -12.22
N ASP A 44 -7.76 0.26 -13.47
CA ASP A 44 -8.32 1.54 -13.91
C ASP A 44 -9.68 1.86 -13.28
N PHE A 45 -10.41 0.84 -12.82
CA PHE A 45 -11.66 1.04 -12.09
C PHE A 45 -11.49 1.82 -10.78
N LEU A 46 -10.27 1.90 -10.24
CA LEU A 46 -9.97 2.67 -9.04
C LEU A 46 -9.86 4.18 -9.31
N ASP A 47 -9.71 4.57 -10.57
CA ASP A 47 -9.45 5.97 -10.91
C ASP A 47 -10.62 6.88 -10.52
N ASP A 48 -11.85 6.38 -10.64
CA ASP A 48 -13.05 7.14 -10.31
C ASP A 48 -13.41 7.10 -8.82
N SER A 49 -12.65 6.35 -8.02
CA SER A 49 -12.89 6.17 -6.58
C SER A 49 -11.94 6.97 -5.70
N GLY A 50 -11.20 7.90 -6.27
CA GLY A 50 -10.31 8.79 -5.52
C GLY A 50 -8.91 8.23 -5.28
N PHE A 51 -8.55 7.11 -5.89
CA PHE A 51 -7.20 6.56 -5.80
C PHE A 51 -6.35 7.16 -6.93
N THR A 52 -5.45 8.06 -6.56
CA THR A 52 -4.62 8.80 -7.53
C THR A 52 -3.17 8.34 -7.41
N PRO A 53 -2.61 7.69 -8.44
CA PRO A 53 -1.20 7.30 -8.41
C PRO A 53 -0.26 8.50 -8.31
N PHE A 54 0.76 8.36 -7.48
CA PHE A 54 1.77 9.42 -7.29
C PHE A 54 3.19 8.95 -7.63
N ALA A 55 3.39 7.66 -7.89
CA ALA A 55 4.70 7.10 -8.19
C ALA A 55 4.55 5.83 -9.03
N GLU A 56 5.66 5.38 -9.59
CA GLU A 56 5.72 4.11 -10.32
C GLU A 56 7.00 3.34 -9.99
N VAL A 57 6.93 2.02 -10.10
CA VAL A 57 8.09 1.14 -9.94
C VAL A 57 8.93 1.20 -11.20
N LEU A 58 10.22 1.48 -11.05
CA LEU A 58 11.13 1.65 -12.18
C LEU A 58 11.79 0.34 -12.62
N GLY A 59 12.14 0.28 -13.91
CA GLY A 59 12.92 -0.81 -14.50
C GLY A 59 12.24 -2.16 -14.31
N ASP A 60 13.01 -3.15 -13.85
CA ASP A 60 12.53 -4.51 -13.61
C ASP A 60 12.04 -4.74 -12.17
N GLY A 61 11.82 -3.67 -11.41
CA GLY A 61 11.45 -3.75 -10.00
C GLY A 61 10.18 -4.55 -9.73
N MET A 62 9.20 -4.54 -10.64
CA MET A 62 7.99 -5.35 -10.47
C MET A 62 8.33 -6.84 -10.43
N ALA A 63 9.05 -7.35 -11.44
CA ALA A 63 9.42 -8.77 -11.52
C ALA A 63 10.46 -9.16 -10.47
N ASP A 64 11.43 -8.29 -10.21
CA ASP A 64 12.58 -8.61 -9.36
C ASP A 64 12.26 -8.46 -7.86
N VAL A 65 11.35 -7.61 -7.50
CA VAL A 65 11.06 -7.28 -6.09
C VAL A 65 9.59 -7.44 -5.76
N VAL A 66 8.73 -6.64 -6.39
CA VAL A 66 7.33 -6.53 -5.96
C VAL A 66 6.58 -7.86 -6.06
N GLU A 67 6.72 -8.57 -7.17
CA GLU A 67 6.05 -9.86 -7.37
C GLU A 67 6.61 -10.98 -6.47
N LYS A 68 7.73 -10.73 -5.80
CA LYS A 68 8.35 -11.66 -4.85
C LYS A 68 8.05 -11.34 -3.38
N LEU A 69 7.31 -10.27 -3.10
CA LEU A 69 6.88 -9.96 -1.74
C LEU A 69 6.00 -11.09 -1.19
N GLU A 70 6.10 -11.32 0.11
CA GLU A 70 5.35 -12.39 0.77
C GLU A 70 3.85 -12.17 0.64
N SER A 71 3.14 -13.13 0.06
CA SER A 71 1.71 -13.04 -0.19
C SER A 71 0.92 -14.27 0.29
N SER A 72 1.60 -15.23 0.93
CA SER A 72 0.96 -16.51 1.30
C SER A 72 -0.15 -16.35 2.34
N TYR A 73 -0.14 -15.27 3.12
CA TYR A 73 -1.21 -15.01 4.10
C TYR A 73 -2.51 -14.56 3.45
N GLY A 74 -2.45 -13.98 2.24
CA GLY A 74 -3.62 -13.51 1.52
C GLY A 74 -4.23 -12.26 2.10
N GLU A 75 -5.53 -12.09 1.86
CA GLU A 75 -6.28 -10.91 2.30
C GLU A 75 -6.31 -10.78 3.82
N GLY A 76 -6.34 -9.55 4.31
CA GLY A 76 -6.42 -9.26 5.73
C GLY A 76 -7.73 -9.75 6.37
N ALA A 77 -7.66 -10.03 7.67
CA ALA A 77 -8.84 -10.41 8.45
C ALA A 77 -9.84 -9.23 8.51
N PRO A 78 -11.15 -9.50 8.59
CA PRO A 78 -11.80 -10.82 8.68
C PRO A 78 -12.06 -11.48 7.32
N SER A 79 -11.80 -10.79 6.19
CA SER A 79 -12.09 -11.29 4.85
C SER A 79 -11.18 -12.45 4.45
N GLY A 80 -9.98 -12.53 5.02
CA GLY A 80 -9.01 -13.58 4.79
C GLY A 80 -8.23 -13.89 6.05
N ASN A 81 -7.11 -14.61 5.89
CA ASN A 81 -6.26 -15.07 6.99
C ASN A 81 -5.04 -14.16 7.22
N GLY A 82 -4.97 -13.05 6.54
CA GLY A 82 -3.90 -12.09 6.73
C GLY A 82 -4.08 -11.22 7.97
N PRO A 83 -3.15 -10.28 8.20
CA PRO A 83 -3.18 -9.43 9.39
C PRO A 83 -4.44 -8.57 9.49
N ASP A 84 -4.89 -8.37 10.72
CA ASP A 84 -5.99 -7.46 11.05
C ASP A 84 -5.46 -6.02 11.11
N GLN A 85 -6.06 -5.12 10.34
CA GLN A 85 -5.58 -3.73 10.25
C GLN A 85 -5.64 -3.00 11.59
N SER A 86 -6.67 -3.23 12.39
CA SER A 86 -6.79 -2.56 13.69
C SER A 86 -5.68 -2.99 14.65
N LYS A 87 -5.27 -4.26 14.58
CA LYS A 87 -4.16 -4.77 15.38
C LYS A 87 -2.81 -4.25 14.89
N ILE A 88 -2.64 -4.09 13.58
CA ILE A 88 -1.44 -3.44 13.03
C ILE A 88 -1.31 -2.03 13.58
N GLN A 89 -2.40 -1.27 13.57
CA GLN A 89 -2.41 0.10 14.05
C GLN A 89 -2.14 0.22 15.55
N ALA A 90 -2.63 -0.74 16.34
CA ALA A 90 -2.48 -0.72 17.80
C ALA A 90 -1.13 -1.27 18.26
N GLU A 91 -0.62 -2.32 17.62
CA GLU A 91 0.52 -3.10 18.10
C GLU A 91 1.72 -3.08 17.15
N GLY A 92 1.54 -2.70 15.89
CA GLY A 92 2.62 -2.57 14.91
C GLY A 92 3.39 -3.86 14.64
N ASN A 93 4.71 -3.72 14.51
CA ASN A 93 5.57 -4.84 14.18
C ASN A 93 5.61 -5.95 15.23
N ALA A 94 5.33 -5.65 16.50
CA ALA A 94 5.26 -6.68 17.53
C ALA A 94 4.19 -7.73 17.20
N TYR A 95 3.02 -7.29 16.78
CA TYR A 95 1.95 -8.18 16.32
C TYR A 95 2.35 -8.95 15.06
N LEU A 96 2.89 -8.23 14.05
CA LEU A 96 3.27 -8.84 12.78
C LEU A 96 4.39 -9.86 12.94
N ASN A 97 5.42 -9.55 13.71
CA ASN A 97 6.54 -10.45 13.94
C ASN A 97 6.13 -11.71 14.70
N ALA A 98 5.16 -11.59 15.60
CA ALA A 98 4.68 -12.72 16.39
C ALA A 98 3.77 -13.66 15.60
N GLN A 99 2.86 -13.12 14.79
CA GLN A 99 1.81 -13.89 14.14
C GLN A 99 1.98 -14.04 12.63
N PHE A 100 2.75 -13.16 11.99
CA PHE A 100 2.98 -13.17 10.54
C PHE A 100 4.47 -13.00 10.24
N PRO A 101 5.33 -13.93 10.74
CA PRO A 101 6.77 -13.75 10.66
C PRO A 101 7.36 -13.82 9.25
N LEU A 102 6.62 -14.34 8.27
CA LEU A 102 7.09 -14.44 6.89
C LEU A 102 6.89 -13.17 6.08
N LEU A 103 6.14 -12.18 6.59
CA LEU A 103 5.90 -10.95 5.85
C LEU A 103 7.20 -10.24 5.51
N SER A 104 7.26 -9.73 4.27
CA SER A 104 8.32 -8.83 3.85
C SER A 104 8.19 -7.50 4.60
N THR A 105 9.32 -6.85 4.88
CA THR A 105 9.34 -5.58 5.60
C THR A 105 10.06 -4.51 4.79
N LEU A 106 9.60 -3.27 4.95
CA LEU A 106 10.29 -2.09 4.43
C LEU A 106 11.23 -1.59 5.51
N ASN A 107 12.54 -1.79 5.32
CA ASN A 107 13.54 -1.45 6.33
C ASN A 107 14.00 0.00 6.25
N SER A 108 14.09 0.54 5.05
CA SER A 108 14.53 1.92 4.84
C SER A 108 14.05 2.47 3.51
N VAL A 109 13.95 3.78 3.45
CA VAL A 109 13.66 4.52 2.22
C VAL A 109 14.70 5.62 2.09
N THR A 110 15.33 5.73 0.92
CA THR A 110 16.34 6.74 0.64
C THR A 110 16.00 7.46 -0.66
N LEU A 111 16.10 8.78 -0.63
CA LEU A 111 15.97 9.58 -1.87
C LEU A 111 17.26 9.48 -2.68
N VAL A 112 17.09 9.29 -3.98
CA VAL A 112 18.19 9.23 -4.94
C VAL A 112 18.14 10.50 -5.78
N ALA A 113 19.23 11.24 -5.76
CA ALA A 113 19.34 12.48 -6.51
C ALA A 113 19.60 12.23 -8.01
#